data_647d9ef37248d0b93151dd1bfb6ba15b
#
_entry.id   647d9ef37248d0b93151dd1bfb6ba15b
#
_cell.length_a   1.000
_cell.length_b   1.000
_cell.length_c   1.000
_cell.angle_alpha   90.00
_cell.angle_beta   90.00
_cell.angle_gamma   90.00
#
_symmetry.space_group_name_H-M   'P 1'
#
loop_
_entity.id
_entity.type
_entity.pdbx_description
1 polymer ?
#
loop_
_entity_poly.entity_id
_entity_poly.type
_entity_poly.pdbx_seq_one_letter_code
_entity_poly.pdbx_strand_id
1 'polypeptide(L)' 'PILHKWFSTNYNVEVHAYVKNGKYCVVNNTYEPQRTTVYRGDGSCFDLDMEANEIKWYEI' A
#
# COMPACT_ATOMS: atom_id res chain seq x y z
N PRO A 1 12.64 4.95 -18.51
CA PRO A 1 11.31 4.77 -17.90
C PRO A 1 11.17 5.59 -16.65
N ILE A 2 9.96 6.06 -16.40
CA ILE A 2 9.66 6.81 -15.19
C ILE A 2 9.38 5.81 -14.08
N LEU A 3 10.08 5.99 -12.97
CA LEU A 3 9.83 5.19 -11.78
C LEU A 3 8.84 5.94 -10.89
N HIS A 4 7.74 5.29 -10.60
CA HIS A 4 6.72 5.82 -9.69
C HIS A 4 6.98 5.29 -8.28
N LYS A 5 6.59 6.08 -7.30
CA LYS A 5 6.71 5.67 -5.90
C LYS A 5 5.53 4.77 -5.52
N TRP A 6 5.82 3.85 -4.63
CA TRP A 6 4.80 3.05 -3.95
C TRP A 6 4.38 3.83 -2.71
N PHE A 7 3.11 4.23 -2.64
CA PHE A 7 2.65 5.01 -1.49
C PHE A 7 1.13 4.95 -1.36
N SER A 8 0.66 5.39 -0.20
CA SER A 8 -0.76 5.56 0.04
C SER A 8 -1.05 7.04 0.26
N THR A 9 -2.30 7.44 0.00
CA THR A 9 -2.73 8.83 0.23
C THR A 9 -3.07 9.12 1.69
N ASN A 10 -3.06 8.10 2.54
CA ASN A 10 -3.38 8.21 3.96
C ASN A 10 -2.10 8.05 4.78
N TYR A 11 -1.74 9.05 5.58
CA TYR A 11 -0.53 9.00 6.39
C TYR A 11 -0.51 7.87 7.40
N ASN A 12 -1.67 7.34 7.77
CA ASN A 12 -1.78 6.24 8.72
C ASN A 12 -1.58 4.87 8.07
N VAL A 13 -1.47 4.84 6.77
CA VAL A 13 -1.30 3.60 6.01
C VAL A 13 -0.01 3.66 5.22
N GLU A 14 0.83 2.64 5.40
CA GLU A 14 2.13 2.55 4.74
C GLU A 14 2.11 1.51 3.65
N VAL A 15 2.90 1.74 2.61
CA VAL A 15 3.10 0.78 1.54
C VAL A 15 4.58 0.44 1.47
N HIS A 16 4.90 -0.85 1.49
CA HIS A 16 6.28 -1.34 1.40
C HIS A 16 6.39 -2.30 0.23
N ALA A 17 7.24 -1.97 -0.73
CA ALA A 17 7.42 -2.79 -1.93
C ALA A 17 8.75 -3.53 -1.86
N TYR A 18 8.67 -4.83 -2.14
CA TYR A 18 9.83 -5.73 -2.20
C TYR A 18 9.94 -6.24 -3.63
N VAL A 19 10.43 -5.37 -4.49
CA VAL A 19 10.40 -5.58 -5.94
C VAL A 19 11.15 -6.85 -6.34
N LYS A 20 12.28 -7.13 -5.69
CA LYS A 20 13.06 -8.34 -5.98
C LYS A 20 12.30 -9.61 -5.66
N ASN A 21 11.39 -9.57 -4.71
CA ASN A 21 10.56 -10.70 -4.33
C ASN A 21 9.21 -10.72 -5.05
N GLY A 22 8.94 -9.70 -5.85
CA GLY A 22 7.70 -9.60 -6.60
C GLY A 22 6.47 -9.38 -5.73
N LYS A 23 6.63 -8.73 -4.58
CA LYS A 23 5.54 -8.53 -3.62
C LYS A 23 5.57 -7.12 -3.04
N TYR A 24 4.39 -6.68 -2.58
CA TYR A 24 4.29 -5.49 -1.76
C TYR A 24 3.23 -5.69 -0.69
N CYS A 25 3.31 -4.91 0.36
CA CYS A 25 2.31 -4.96 1.41
C CYS A 25 1.80 -3.56 1.73
N VAL A 26 0.58 -3.53 2.27
CA VAL A 26 -0.06 -2.32 2.74
C VAL A 26 -0.37 -2.53 4.22
N VAL A 27 0.05 -1.60 5.05
CA VAL A 27 0.01 -1.73 6.51
C VAL A 27 -0.80 -0.60 7.11
N ASN A 28 -1.86 -0.96 7.83
CA ASN A 28 -2.53 -0.02 8.72
C ASN A 28 -2.02 -0.26 10.13
N ASN A 29 -1.11 0.59 10.57
CA ASN A 29 -0.49 0.47 11.89
C ASN A 29 -1.21 1.30 12.94
N THR A 30 -2.54 1.40 12.83
CA THR A 30 -3.38 2.10 13.80
C THR A 30 -4.44 1.17 14.38
N TYR A 31 -5.08 1.63 15.44
CA TYR A 31 -6.14 0.87 16.10
C TYR A 31 -7.53 1.18 15.56
N GLU A 32 -7.60 1.86 14.42
CA GLU A 32 -8.86 2.23 13.79
C GLU A 32 -8.86 1.80 12.33
N PRO A 33 -10.03 1.46 11.76
CA PRO A 33 -10.12 1.21 10.33
C PRO A 33 -9.66 2.44 9.54
N GLN A 34 -9.01 2.21 8.42
CA GLN A 34 -8.49 3.27 7.57
C GLN A 34 -8.92 3.01 6.12
N ARG A 35 -9.19 4.09 5.40
CA ARG A 35 -9.45 4.04 3.97
C ARG A 35 -8.37 4.82 3.25
N THR A 36 -7.86 4.26 2.17
CA THR A 36 -6.78 4.90 1.43
C THR A 36 -6.86 4.55 -0.05
N THR A 37 -6.13 5.30 -0.85
CA THR A 37 -5.80 4.96 -2.22
C THR A 37 -4.33 4.57 -2.26
N VAL A 38 -4.06 3.39 -2.78
CA VAL A 38 -2.70 2.86 -2.88
C VAL A 38 -2.20 3.05 -4.30
N TYR A 39 -1.02 3.68 -4.43
CA TYR A 39 -0.35 3.87 -5.71
C TYR A 39 0.78 2.88 -5.85
N ARG A 40 0.78 2.17 -6.97
CA ARG A 40 1.80 1.17 -7.29
C ARG A 40 2.93 1.78 -8.09
N GLY A 41 4.06 1.08 -8.12
CA GLY A 41 5.25 1.56 -8.82
C GLY A 41 5.09 1.75 -10.33
N ASP A 42 4.06 1.16 -10.94
CA ASP A 42 3.76 1.35 -12.35
C ASP A 42 2.84 2.56 -12.61
N GLY A 43 2.48 3.28 -11.56
CA GLY A 43 1.60 4.44 -11.65
C GLY A 43 0.12 4.13 -11.51
N SER A 44 -0.26 2.86 -11.44
CA SER A 44 -1.65 2.47 -11.23
C SER A 44 -2.03 2.64 -9.75
N CYS A 45 -3.32 2.72 -9.48
CA CYS A 45 -3.79 2.86 -8.11
C CYS A 45 -5.11 2.12 -7.90
N PHE A 46 -5.42 1.88 -6.64
CA PHE A 46 -6.69 1.29 -6.25
C PHE A 46 -7.09 1.77 -4.86
N ASP A 47 -8.40 1.79 -4.60
CA ASP A 47 -8.92 2.15 -3.29
C ASP A 47 -8.94 0.92 -2.39
N LEU A 48 -8.68 1.13 -1.12
CA LEU A 48 -8.56 0.05 -0.16
C LEU A 48 -9.11 0.46 1.19
N ASP A 49 -9.94 -0.41 1.76
CA ASP A 49 -10.39 -0.29 3.15
C ASP A 49 -9.63 -1.31 3.98
N MET A 50 -9.07 -0.88 5.10
CA MET A 50 -8.29 -1.73 5.98
C MET A 50 -8.87 -1.72 7.39
N GLU A 51 -8.86 -2.88 8.01
CA GLU A 51 -9.19 -3.02 9.42
C GLU A 51 -8.03 -2.49 10.28
N ALA A 52 -8.31 -2.25 11.56
CA ALA A 52 -7.29 -1.84 12.50
C ALA A 52 -6.14 -2.86 12.53
N ASN A 53 -4.91 -2.39 12.49
CA ASN A 53 -3.69 -3.20 12.56
C ASN A 53 -3.58 -4.26 11.47
N GLU A 54 -4.25 -4.06 10.33
CA GLU A 54 -4.24 -5.04 9.25
C GLU A 54 -3.02 -4.86 8.35
N ILE A 55 -2.50 -5.97 7.86
CA ILE A 55 -1.46 -6.01 6.83
C ILE A 55 -2.00 -6.85 5.68
N LYS A 56 -1.97 -6.28 4.49
CA LYS A 56 -2.38 -7.00 3.28
C LYS A 56 -1.19 -7.15 2.35
N TRP A 57 -0.98 -8.36 1.85
CA TRP A 57 0.09 -8.68 0.91
C TRP A 57 -0.47 -8.86 -0.49
N TYR A 58 0.27 -8.36 -1.47
CA TYR A 58 -0.09 -8.44 -2.89
C TYR A 58 1.11 -8.85 -3.71
N GLU A 59 0.83 -9.37 -4.89
CA GLU A 59 1.86 -9.64 -5.87
C GLU A 59 2.05 -8.45 -6.81
N ILE A 60 3.28 -8.21 -7.20
CA ILE A 60 3.60 -7.16 -8.17
C ILE A 60 3.27 -7.64 -9.57
#